data_fbc2aa83504b5386e4c312e3a0d5ea5f
#
_entry.id   fbc2aa83504b5386e4c312e3a0d5ea5f
#
_cell.length_a   1.000
_cell.length_b   1.000
_cell.length_c   1.000
_cell.angle_alpha   90.00
_cell.angle_beta   90.00
_cell.angle_gamma   90.00
#
_symmetry.space_group_name_H-M   'P 1'
#
loop_
_entity.id
_entity.type
_entity.pdbx_description
1 polymer ?
#
loop_
_entity_poly.entity_id
_entity_poly.type
_entity_poly.pdbx_seq_one_letter_code
_entity_poly.pdbx_strand_id
1 'polypeptide(L)'
;MKVVLDPVHGYIELDNLAQDLLSTPQMQRLRRVKQLGFSNLVYPGANHTRFEHSLGAMHLASVLTRSLDSIEEDRKIEVKAATLLHDVGHGPLSHVTENIIDKYTRRRHDDVKEILGKGEIKEVLSKHGISPGNLVKHIKGETSVGQILSSEIDVDRMDYLVRDAHYTGVAFGVVDYNRLINQMDFYEDRLVVNYGGLKAAESLLVSRFWMNTSVYYHHVTRISEAMCSKAVEYMIENKELDPLRLRQMDDIDLIAAMRNATGYAGELSRLLDARKLYKRALYVGLADTGKSVLRHRDRIRRVEKEIADMAGVEDEYVLVDIPKMPEMLEMR
;
A
#
# COMPACT_ATOMS: atom_id res chain seq x y z
N MET A 1 -10.98 -26.35 -10.70
CA MET A 1 -10.67 -25.27 -9.75
C MET A 1 -9.18 -25.33 -9.48
N LYS A 2 -8.45 -24.23 -9.57
CA LYS A 2 -7.02 -24.17 -9.20
C LYS A 2 -6.90 -23.61 -7.77
N VAL A 3 -5.82 -23.98 -7.09
CA VAL A 3 -5.50 -23.50 -5.76
C VAL A 3 -4.09 -22.95 -5.71
N VAL A 4 -3.86 -21.96 -4.85
CA VAL A 4 -2.53 -21.41 -4.51
C VAL A 4 -2.33 -21.60 -3.02
N LEU A 5 -1.14 -22.04 -2.61
CA LEU A 5 -0.79 -22.11 -1.19
C LEU A 5 -0.19 -20.77 -0.77
N ASP A 6 -0.88 -20.10 0.14
CA ASP A 6 -0.46 -18.84 0.76
C ASP A 6 0.03 -19.09 2.20
N PRO A 7 1.15 -18.51 2.63
CA PRO A 7 1.70 -18.79 3.96
C PRO A 7 0.86 -18.25 5.12
N VAL A 8 -0.06 -17.30 4.83
CA VAL A 8 -0.92 -16.68 5.84
C VAL A 8 -2.30 -17.34 5.90
N HIS A 9 -2.91 -17.57 4.72
CA HIS A 9 -4.30 -18.07 4.62
C HIS A 9 -4.41 -19.54 4.20
N GLY A 10 -3.28 -20.22 3.96
CA GLY A 10 -3.31 -21.60 3.48
C GLY A 10 -3.76 -21.71 2.02
N TYR A 11 -4.67 -22.62 1.72
CA TYR A 11 -5.12 -22.85 0.35
C TYR A 11 -6.16 -21.81 -0.10
N ILE A 12 -5.79 -21.00 -1.09
CA ILE A 12 -6.66 -20.02 -1.73
C ILE A 12 -7.21 -20.60 -3.03
N GLU A 13 -8.52 -20.69 -3.13
CA GLU A 13 -9.22 -21.18 -4.32
C GLU A 13 -9.33 -20.09 -5.38
N LEU A 14 -9.02 -20.46 -6.64
CA LEU A 14 -9.10 -19.57 -7.79
C LEU A 14 -10.19 -20.06 -8.75
N ASP A 15 -11.24 -19.28 -8.94
CA ASP A 15 -12.19 -19.47 -10.03
C ASP A 15 -11.60 -18.99 -11.38
N ASN A 16 -12.35 -19.16 -12.46
CA ASN A 16 -11.89 -18.78 -13.80
C ASN A 16 -11.61 -17.28 -13.92
N LEU A 17 -12.43 -16.42 -13.32
CA LEU A 17 -12.22 -14.97 -13.34
C LEU A 17 -10.90 -14.60 -12.63
N ALA A 18 -10.68 -15.12 -11.42
CA ALA A 18 -9.45 -14.86 -10.68
C ALA A 18 -8.21 -15.36 -11.45
N GLN A 19 -8.28 -16.55 -12.08
CA GLN A 19 -7.19 -17.08 -12.90
C GLN A 19 -6.89 -16.17 -14.10
N ASP A 20 -7.93 -15.75 -14.83
CA ASP A 20 -7.78 -14.88 -15.99
C ASP A 20 -7.18 -13.52 -15.59
N LEU A 21 -7.67 -12.88 -14.50
CA LEU A 21 -7.16 -11.61 -13.98
C LEU A 21 -5.71 -11.73 -13.50
N LEU A 22 -5.39 -12.78 -12.74
CA LEU A 22 -4.04 -13.03 -12.26
C LEU A 22 -3.03 -13.23 -13.41
N SER A 23 -3.47 -13.71 -14.56
CA SER A 23 -2.60 -13.93 -15.73
C SER A 23 -2.23 -12.63 -16.46
N THR A 24 -2.90 -11.51 -16.15
CA THR A 24 -2.63 -10.22 -16.81
C THR A 24 -1.28 -9.64 -16.41
N PRO A 25 -0.58 -8.92 -17.32
CA PRO A 25 0.72 -8.30 -17.03
C PRO A 25 0.69 -7.35 -15.83
N GLN A 26 -0.42 -6.65 -15.63
CA GLN A 26 -0.59 -5.70 -14.52
C GLN A 26 -0.57 -6.43 -13.17
N MET A 27 -1.28 -7.56 -13.06
CA MET A 27 -1.25 -8.38 -11.84
C MET A 27 0.11 -9.06 -11.67
N GLN A 28 0.72 -9.59 -12.76
CA GLN A 28 2.05 -10.20 -12.68
C GLN A 28 3.14 -9.22 -12.27
N ARG A 29 3.00 -7.92 -12.61
CA ARG A 29 3.89 -6.85 -12.15
C ARG A 29 3.92 -6.75 -10.62
N LEU A 30 2.78 -6.92 -9.94
CA LEU A 30 2.70 -6.83 -8.48
C LEU A 30 3.56 -7.87 -7.75
N ARG A 31 3.98 -8.97 -8.40
CA ARG A 31 4.97 -9.92 -7.84
C ARG A 31 6.33 -9.29 -7.61
N ARG A 32 6.60 -8.15 -8.20
CA ARG A 32 7.86 -7.41 -8.12
C ARG A 32 7.66 -6.03 -7.50
N VAL A 33 6.55 -5.80 -6.80
CA VAL A 33 6.28 -4.60 -6.01
C VAL A 33 6.13 -5.01 -4.55
N LYS A 34 7.11 -4.68 -3.72
CA LYS A 34 7.11 -5.00 -2.30
C LYS A 34 6.01 -4.24 -1.57
N GLN A 35 5.34 -4.93 -0.65
CA GLN A 35 4.30 -4.34 0.20
C GLN A 35 4.89 -3.25 1.11
N LEU A 36 6.04 -3.53 1.73
CA LEU A 36 6.64 -2.70 2.77
C LEU A 36 7.94 -2.00 2.33
N GLY A 37 8.15 -1.79 1.03
CA GLY A 37 9.29 -1.04 0.50
C GLY A 37 10.63 -1.47 1.10
N PHE A 38 11.28 -0.56 1.83
CA PHE A 38 12.59 -0.77 2.45
C PHE A 38 12.54 -1.39 3.86
N SER A 39 11.38 -1.79 4.36
CA SER A 39 11.27 -2.37 5.72
C SER A 39 12.13 -3.63 5.91
N ASN A 40 12.50 -4.32 4.82
CA ASN A 40 13.43 -5.45 4.86
C ASN A 40 14.84 -5.09 5.34
N LEU A 41 15.22 -3.82 5.36
CA LEU A 41 16.47 -3.35 5.97
C LEU A 41 16.46 -3.39 7.50
N VAL A 42 15.26 -3.52 8.08
CA VAL A 42 15.04 -3.67 9.53
C VAL A 42 14.53 -5.07 9.84
N TYR A 43 13.56 -5.53 9.09
CA TYR A 43 12.88 -6.83 9.21
C TYR A 43 13.25 -7.70 8.00
N PRO A 44 14.32 -8.50 8.05
CA PRO A 44 14.84 -9.19 6.86
C PRO A 44 13.83 -10.10 6.14
N GLY A 45 12.79 -10.59 6.86
CA GLY A 45 11.69 -11.36 6.31
C GLY A 45 10.66 -10.54 5.52
N ALA A 46 10.63 -9.22 5.65
CA ALA A 46 9.64 -8.33 5.04
C ALA A 46 9.89 -8.15 3.52
N ASN A 47 9.74 -9.22 2.76
CA ASN A 47 9.95 -9.24 1.30
C ASN A 47 8.70 -9.63 0.52
N HIS A 48 7.57 -9.81 1.18
CA HIS A 48 6.29 -10.12 0.52
C HIS A 48 5.84 -8.96 -0.38
N THR A 49 5.01 -9.34 -1.34
CA THR A 49 4.65 -8.48 -2.46
C THR A 49 3.17 -8.11 -2.42
N ARG A 50 2.80 -7.07 -3.15
CA ARG A 50 1.40 -6.70 -3.34
C ARG A 50 0.59 -7.77 -4.05
N PHE A 51 1.23 -8.64 -4.82
CA PHE A 51 0.57 -9.80 -5.41
C PHE A 51 0.03 -10.76 -4.35
N GLU A 52 0.85 -11.09 -3.33
CA GLU A 52 0.46 -11.98 -2.23
C GLU A 52 -0.66 -11.35 -1.40
N HIS A 53 -0.53 -10.05 -1.12
CA HIS A 53 -1.56 -9.28 -0.43
C HIS A 53 -2.88 -9.25 -1.21
N SER A 54 -2.87 -8.92 -2.50
CA SER A 54 -4.08 -8.91 -3.33
C SER A 54 -4.79 -10.27 -3.36
N LEU A 55 -4.02 -11.38 -3.37
CA LEU A 55 -4.57 -12.74 -3.27
C LEU A 55 -5.24 -12.98 -1.93
N GLY A 56 -4.57 -12.61 -0.83
CA GLY A 56 -5.10 -12.81 0.51
C GLY A 56 -6.35 -11.97 0.78
N ALA A 57 -6.32 -10.69 0.40
CA ALA A 57 -7.49 -9.81 0.50
C ALA A 57 -8.69 -10.35 -0.31
N MET A 58 -8.45 -10.80 -1.55
CA MET A 58 -9.47 -11.47 -2.38
C MET A 58 -10.03 -12.72 -1.69
N HIS A 59 -9.17 -13.53 -1.07
CA HIS A 59 -9.61 -14.71 -0.32
C HIS A 59 -10.55 -14.31 0.82
N LEU A 60 -10.17 -13.33 1.64
CA LEU A 60 -11.00 -12.85 2.75
C LEU A 60 -12.33 -12.27 2.26
N ALA A 61 -12.32 -11.50 1.16
CA ALA A 61 -13.54 -11.01 0.52
C ALA A 61 -14.44 -12.15 0.07
N SER A 62 -13.88 -13.23 -0.48
CA SER A 62 -14.64 -14.41 -0.88
C SER A 62 -15.23 -15.15 0.31
N VAL A 63 -14.50 -15.25 1.42
CA VAL A 63 -15.01 -15.89 2.66
C VAL A 63 -16.16 -15.05 3.25
N LEU A 64 -15.95 -13.73 3.37
CA LEU A 64 -16.96 -12.82 3.91
C LEU A 64 -18.23 -12.82 3.05
N THR A 65 -18.11 -12.67 1.74
CA THR A 65 -19.29 -12.59 0.85
C THR A 65 -20.08 -13.90 0.79
N ARG A 66 -19.47 -15.06 1.03
CA ARG A 66 -20.18 -16.34 1.13
C ARG A 66 -21.11 -16.40 2.35
N SER A 67 -20.77 -15.72 3.45
CA SER A 67 -21.59 -15.67 4.66
C SER A 67 -22.70 -14.61 4.62
N LEU A 68 -22.72 -13.77 3.59
CA LEU A 68 -23.66 -12.67 3.43
C LEU A 68 -24.73 -13.02 2.38
N ASP A 69 -25.85 -13.58 2.83
CA ASP A 69 -26.98 -13.97 1.95
C ASP A 69 -27.70 -12.75 1.36
N SER A 70 -27.56 -11.58 1.97
CA SER A 70 -28.16 -10.32 1.54
C SER A 70 -27.52 -9.73 0.26
N ILE A 71 -26.36 -10.24 -0.17
CA ILE A 71 -25.63 -9.76 -1.36
C ILE A 71 -25.94 -10.65 -2.55
N GLU A 72 -26.37 -10.04 -3.67
CA GLU A 72 -26.55 -10.72 -4.95
C GLU A 72 -25.23 -11.33 -5.48
N GLU A 73 -25.29 -12.49 -6.13
CA GLU A 73 -24.10 -13.21 -6.62
C GLU A 73 -23.23 -12.37 -7.55
N ASP A 74 -23.81 -11.58 -8.45
CA ASP A 74 -23.07 -10.69 -9.34
C ASP A 74 -22.24 -9.66 -8.54
N ARG A 75 -22.79 -9.15 -7.44
CA ARG A 75 -22.10 -8.22 -6.55
C ARG A 75 -20.95 -8.88 -5.78
N LYS A 76 -21.13 -10.13 -5.35
CA LYS A 76 -20.06 -10.93 -4.72
C LYS A 76 -18.89 -11.10 -5.68
N ILE A 77 -19.17 -11.40 -6.96
CA ILE A 77 -18.17 -11.53 -8.02
C ILE A 77 -17.45 -10.20 -8.27
N GLU A 78 -18.20 -9.08 -8.36
CA GLU A 78 -17.62 -7.74 -8.54
C GLU A 78 -16.69 -7.35 -7.39
N VAL A 79 -17.11 -7.54 -6.14
CA VAL A 79 -16.29 -7.21 -4.95
C VAL A 79 -15.01 -8.05 -4.91
N LYS A 80 -15.12 -9.34 -5.19
CA LYS A 80 -13.96 -10.24 -5.28
C LYS A 80 -12.96 -9.75 -6.33
N ALA A 81 -13.43 -9.39 -7.53
CA ALA A 81 -12.59 -8.84 -8.60
C ALA A 81 -12.00 -7.48 -8.22
N ALA A 82 -12.79 -6.60 -7.59
CA ALA A 82 -12.33 -5.31 -7.11
C ALA A 82 -11.22 -5.47 -6.08
N THR A 83 -11.40 -6.38 -5.11
CA THR A 83 -10.39 -6.67 -4.09
C THR A 83 -9.10 -7.24 -4.68
N LEU A 84 -9.19 -8.11 -5.71
CA LEU A 84 -8.00 -8.60 -6.40
C LEU A 84 -7.23 -7.50 -7.14
N LEU A 85 -7.94 -6.50 -7.67
CA LEU A 85 -7.38 -5.47 -8.56
C LEU A 85 -7.08 -4.13 -7.87
N HIS A 86 -7.40 -3.96 -6.57
CA HIS A 86 -7.33 -2.65 -5.91
C HIS A 86 -5.92 -2.06 -5.92
N ASP A 87 -4.90 -2.89 -5.83
CA ASP A 87 -3.49 -2.50 -5.72
C ASP A 87 -2.75 -2.34 -7.06
N VAL A 88 -3.40 -2.61 -8.21
CA VAL A 88 -2.74 -2.54 -9.54
C VAL A 88 -2.21 -1.14 -9.90
N GLY A 89 -2.67 -0.12 -9.19
CA GLY A 89 -2.25 1.27 -9.38
C GLY A 89 -0.98 1.67 -8.64
N HIS A 90 -0.45 0.83 -7.73
CA HIS A 90 0.78 1.13 -7.04
C HIS A 90 1.99 1.15 -7.96
N GLY A 91 2.87 2.13 -7.77
CA GLY A 91 4.20 2.20 -8.36
C GLY A 91 5.24 1.38 -7.58
N PRO A 92 6.50 1.42 -8.02
CA PRO A 92 7.58 0.72 -7.36
C PRO A 92 7.80 1.21 -5.94
N LEU A 93 8.19 0.30 -5.06
CA LEU A 93 8.38 0.55 -3.61
C LEU A 93 7.14 1.18 -2.94
N SER A 94 5.96 0.95 -3.53
CA SER A 94 4.66 1.30 -2.97
C SER A 94 4.56 2.78 -2.54
N HIS A 95 4.48 3.05 -1.25
CA HIS A 95 4.29 4.39 -0.71
C HIS A 95 5.49 5.34 -0.91
N VAL A 96 6.69 4.81 -1.18
CA VAL A 96 7.89 5.63 -1.41
C VAL A 96 7.72 6.53 -2.63
N THR A 97 7.20 5.99 -3.72
CA THR A 97 7.01 6.73 -4.99
C THR A 97 5.63 7.37 -5.12
N GLU A 98 4.68 7.08 -4.22
CA GLU A 98 3.29 7.53 -4.35
C GLU A 98 3.16 9.06 -4.39
N ASN A 99 3.84 9.78 -3.48
CA ASN A 99 3.80 11.24 -3.47
C ASN A 99 4.40 11.85 -4.76
N ILE A 100 5.42 11.21 -5.31
CA ILE A 100 6.05 11.62 -6.58
C ILE A 100 5.07 11.39 -7.72
N ILE A 101 4.46 10.21 -7.80
CA ILE A 101 3.46 9.87 -8.80
C ILE A 101 2.30 10.86 -8.74
N ASP A 102 1.75 11.15 -7.55
CA ASP A 102 0.66 12.11 -7.38
C ASP A 102 1.07 13.52 -7.81
N LYS A 103 2.27 13.98 -7.44
CA LYS A 103 2.80 15.30 -7.83
C LYS A 103 2.81 15.52 -9.35
N TYR A 104 3.23 14.51 -10.12
CA TYR A 104 3.41 14.64 -11.56
C TYR A 104 2.22 14.18 -12.40
N THR A 105 1.43 13.24 -11.90
CA THR A 105 0.33 12.63 -12.66
C THR A 105 -1.06 13.02 -12.16
N ARG A 106 -1.15 13.59 -10.93
CA ARG A 106 -2.40 13.85 -10.23
C ARG A 106 -3.23 12.58 -10.02
N ARG A 107 -2.56 11.44 -9.88
CA ARG A 107 -3.18 10.12 -9.68
C ARG A 107 -2.59 9.44 -8.47
N ARG A 108 -3.46 8.90 -7.66
CA ARG A 108 -3.11 8.06 -6.51
C ARG A 108 -3.21 6.57 -6.91
N HIS A 109 -2.77 5.69 -6.02
CA HIS A 109 -2.81 4.24 -6.27
C HIS A 109 -4.24 3.71 -6.49
N ASP A 110 -5.24 4.27 -5.82
CA ASP A 110 -6.67 3.91 -5.91
C ASP A 110 -7.37 4.44 -7.18
N ASP A 111 -6.74 5.34 -7.94
CA ASP A 111 -7.26 5.78 -9.23
C ASP A 111 -6.88 4.78 -10.34
N VAL A 112 -7.54 3.64 -10.32
CA VAL A 112 -7.30 2.53 -11.28
C VAL A 112 -8.17 2.57 -12.53
N LYS A 113 -9.01 3.59 -12.70
CA LYS A 113 -9.98 3.68 -13.81
C LYS A 113 -9.35 3.45 -15.18
N GLU A 114 -8.21 4.09 -15.45
CA GLU A 114 -7.53 3.93 -16.73
C GLU A 114 -6.92 2.54 -16.90
N ILE A 115 -6.39 1.94 -15.84
CA ILE A 115 -5.79 0.61 -15.86
C ILE A 115 -6.86 -0.45 -16.12
N LEU A 116 -8.00 -0.37 -15.42
CA LEU A 116 -9.10 -1.31 -15.60
C LEU A 116 -9.84 -1.12 -16.92
N GLY A 117 -9.77 0.09 -17.50
CA GLY A 117 -10.46 0.46 -18.75
C GLY A 117 -9.68 0.14 -20.02
N LYS A 118 -8.48 -0.46 -19.95
CA LYS A 118 -7.60 -0.70 -21.11
C LYS A 118 -6.92 -2.07 -21.04
N GLY A 119 -6.45 -2.54 -22.20
CA GLY A 119 -5.62 -3.75 -22.33
C GLY A 119 -6.28 -5.01 -21.81
N GLU A 120 -5.44 -5.97 -21.42
CA GLU A 120 -5.86 -7.33 -21.05
C GLU A 120 -6.83 -7.38 -19.86
N ILE A 121 -6.68 -6.51 -18.85
CA ILE A 121 -7.66 -6.47 -17.73
C ILE A 121 -9.05 -6.14 -18.26
N LYS A 122 -9.20 -5.13 -19.15
CA LYS A 122 -10.48 -4.79 -19.74
C LYS A 122 -11.07 -5.95 -20.54
N GLU A 123 -10.23 -6.66 -21.30
CA GLU A 123 -10.67 -7.81 -22.11
C GLU A 123 -11.19 -8.94 -21.20
N VAL A 124 -10.46 -9.25 -20.12
CA VAL A 124 -10.88 -10.24 -19.13
C VAL A 124 -12.20 -9.83 -18.46
N LEU A 125 -12.29 -8.58 -17.98
CA LEU A 125 -13.52 -8.08 -17.35
C LEU A 125 -14.71 -8.17 -18.31
N SER A 126 -14.52 -7.78 -19.57
CA SER A 126 -15.56 -7.86 -20.61
C SER A 126 -15.99 -9.30 -20.89
N LYS A 127 -15.04 -10.25 -20.96
CA LYS A 127 -15.31 -11.68 -21.13
C LYS A 127 -16.19 -12.24 -20.01
N HIS A 128 -16.04 -11.74 -18.80
CA HIS A 128 -16.82 -12.15 -17.63
C HIS A 128 -18.03 -11.27 -17.34
N GLY A 129 -18.40 -10.32 -18.23
CA GLY A 129 -19.55 -9.46 -18.09
C GLY A 129 -19.44 -8.40 -16.98
N ILE A 130 -18.23 -8.09 -16.54
CA ILE A 130 -17.97 -7.18 -15.41
C ILE A 130 -17.66 -5.77 -15.93
N SER A 131 -18.32 -4.77 -15.34
CA SER A 131 -18.07 -3.36 -15.64
C SER A 131 -16.84 -2.84 -14.91
N PRO A 132 -15.79 -2.34 -15.63
CA PRO A 132 -14.66 -1.66 -14.98
C PRO A 132 -15.10 -0.48 -14.11
N GLY A 133 -16.17 0.24 -14.52
CA GLY A 133 -16.70 1.38 -13.77
C GLY A 133 -17.28 0.99 -12.41
N ASN A 134 -17.93 -0.18 -12.29
CA ASN A 134 -18.42 -0.69 -11.03
C ASN A 134 -17.27 -1.03 -10.09
N LEU A 135 -16.24 -1.72 -10.60
CA LEU A 135 -15.07 -2.07 -9.80
C LEU A 135 -14.36 -0.83 -9.24
N VAL A 136 -14.22 0.23 -10.05
CA VAL A 136 -13.65 1.51 -9.56
C VAL A 136 -14.46 2.07 -8.39
N LYS A 137 -15.80 2.04 -8.47
CA LYS A 137 -16.66 2.49 -7.37
C LYS A 137 -16.49 1.64 -6.11
N HIS A 138 -16.37 0.31 -6.27
CA HIS A 138 -16.13 -0.59 -5.13
C HIS A 138 -14.76 -0.30 -4.48
N ILE A 139 -13.69 -0.14 -5.26
CA ILE A 139 -12.34 0.16 -4.78
C ILE A 139 -12.32 1.48 -4.01
N LYS A 140 -13.08 2.47 -4.43
CA LYS A 140 -13.20 3.77 -3.76
C LYS A 140 -14.15 3.78 -2.56
N GLY A 141 -14.80 2.66 -2.24
CA GLY A 141 -15.81 2.61 -1.17
C GLY A 141 -17.09 3.40 -1.47
N GLU A 142 -17.37 3.72 -2.74
CA GLU A 142 -18.52 4.52 -3.16
C GLU A 142 -19.83 3.70 -3.22
N THR A 143 -19.78 2.42 -2.91
CA THR A 143 -20.94 1.51 -2.90
C THR A 143 -21.06 0.81 -1.56
N SER A 144 -22.27 0.34 -1.21
CA SER A 144 -22.47 -0.43 0.03
C SER A 144 -21.54 -1.64 0.09
N VAL A 145 -21.49 -2.46 -0.96
CA VAL A 145 -20.61 -3.64 -1.01
C VAL A 145 -19.12 -3.28 -1.10
N GLY A 146 -18.77 -2.11 -1.59
CA GLY A 146 -17.38 -1.61 -1.61
C GLY A 146 -16.80 -1.41 -0.20
N GLN A 147 -17.63 -1.27 0.83
CA GLN A 147 -17.20 -1.18 2.22
C GLN A 147 -16.48 -2.47 2.70
N ILE A 148 -16.71 -3.61 2.03
CA ILE A 148 -15.96 -4.85 2.30
C ILE A 148 -14.46 -4.63 2.07
N LEU A 149 -14.10 -3.82 1.05
CA LEU A 149 -12.73 -3.52 0.68
C LEU A 149 -12.22 -2.19 1.25
N SER A 150 -13.09 -1.22 1.43
CA SER A 150 -12.70 0.15 1.81
C SER A 150 -13.61 0.70 2.91
N SER A 151 -13.29 0.37 4.16
CA SER A 151 -13.95 0.88 5.37
C SER A 151 -12.96 0.92 6.55
N GLU A 152 -13.42 1.16 7.77
CA GLU A 152 -12.53 1.12 8.95
C GLU A 152 -12.14 -0.31 9.34
N ILE A 153 -13.01 -1.27 9.10
CA ILE A 153 -12.82 -2.70 9.36
C ILE A 153 -13.16 -3.43 8.05
N ASP A 154 -12.15 -3.66 7.22
CA ASP A 154 -12.26 -4.23 5.88
C ASP A 154 -11.27 -5.37 5.67
N VAL A 155 -11.45 -6.10 4.57
CA VAL A 155 -10.62 -7.27 4.23
C VAL A 155 -9.20 -6.88 3.82
N ASP A 156 -8.99 -5.67 3.31
CA ASP A 156 -7.68 -5.13 2.98
C ASP A 156 -6.83 -5.04 4.27
N ARG A 157 -7.36 -4.37 5.31
CA ARG A 157 -6.72 -4.27 6.61
C ARG A 157 -6.54 -5.61 7.30
N MET A 158 -7.52 -6.49 7.21
CA MET A 158 -7.44 -7.83 7.78
C MET A 158 -6.29 -8.64 7.17
N ASP A 159 -6.08 -8.56 5.85
CA ASP A 159 -4.98 -9.26 5.20
C ASP A 159 -3.64 -8.61 5.54
N TYR A 160 -3.47 -7.29 5.24
CA TYR A 160 -2.13 -6.72 5.35
C TYR A 160 -1.60 -6.70 6.79
N LEU A 161 -2.44 -6.48 7.81
CA LEU A 161 -1.97 -6.49 9.20
C LEU A 161 -1.42 -7.86 9.61
N VAL A 162 -2.12 -8.93 9.27
CA VAL A 162 -1.68 -10.30 9.59
C VAL A 162 -0.47 -10.70 8.75
N ARG A 163 -0.49 -10.36 7.47
CA ARG A 163 0.60 -10.66 6.52
C ARG A 163 1.88 -9.91 6.87
N ASP A 164 1.79 -8.61 7.13
CA ASP A 164 2.93 -7.78 7.52
C ASP A 164 3.53 -8.27 8.85
N ALA A 165 2.69 -8.63 9.83
CA ALA A 165 3.14 -9.21 11.08
C ALA A 165 3.86 -10.55 10.86
N HIS A 166 3.31 -11.42 10.00
CA HIS A 166 3.92 -12.70 9.66
C HIS A 166 5.34 -12.52 9.08
N TYR A 167 5.47 -11.65 8.08
CA TYR A 167 6.74 -11.47 7.37
C TYR A 167 7.75 -10.58 8.11
N THR A 168 7.32 -9.68 8.97
CA THR A 168 8.22 -8.88 9.83
C THR A 168 8.61 -9.63 11.09
N GLY A 169 7.81 -10.61 11.54
CA GLY A 169 8.02 -11.34 12.78
C GLY A 169 7.61 -10.55 14.04
N VAL A 170 6.91 -9.42 13.91
CA VAL A 170 6.41 -8.67 15.07
C VAL A 170 5.13 -9.29 15.64
N ALA A 171 4.93 -9.19 16.94
CA ALA A 171 3.79 -9.81 17.62
C ALA A 171 2.50 -8.96 17.63
N PHE A 172 2.46 -7.84 16.90
CA PHE A 172 1.39 -6.86 17.02
C PHE A 172 0.23 -7.04 16.03
N GLY A 173 0.41 -7.80 14.94
CA GLY A 173 -0.60 -8.01 13.91
C GLY A 173 -1.45 -9.26 14.09
N VAL A 174 -1.56 -9.77 15.31
CA VAL A 174 -2.43 -10.94 15.60
C VAL A 174 -3.87 -10.47 15.68
N VAL A 175 -4.62 -10.71 14.59
CA VAL A 175 -6.04 -10.34 14.44
C VAL A 175 -6.86 -11.60 14.22
N ASP A 176 -7.93 -11.78 14.99
CA ASP A 176 -8.91 -12.83 14.76
C ASP A 176 -9.87 -12.43 13.63
N TYR A 177 -9.36 -12.40 12.40
CA TYR A 177 -10.15 -12.03 11.23
C TYR A 177 -11.26 -13.04 10.93
N ASN A 178 -11.09 -14.32 11.30
CA ASN A 178 -12.16 -15.31 11.15
C ASN A 178 -13.37 -14.95 11.98
N ARG A 179 -13.15 -14.55 13.24
CA ARG A 179 -14.23 -14.08 14.09
C ARG A 179 -14.89 -12.81 13.56
N LEU A 180 -14.07 -11.86 13.04
CA LEU A 180 -14.61 -10.65 12.41
C LEU A 180 -15.52 -11.01 11.24
N ILE A 181 -15.04 -11.78 10.28
CA ILE A 181 -15.80 -12.19 9.09
C ILE A 181 -17.12 -12.86 9.48
N ASN A 182 -17.11 -13.76 10.48
CA ASN A 182 -18.31 -14.44 10.95
C ASN A 182 -19.27 -13.54 11.74
N GLN A 183 -18.89 -12.32 12.07
CA GLN A 183 -19.68 -11.35 12.82
C GLN A 183 -19.98 -10.08 12.02
N MET A 184 -19.57 -10.03 10.75
CA MET A 184 -19.89 -8.92 9.85
C MET A 184 -21.20 -9.21 9.12
N ASP A 185 -21.98 -8.15 8.92
CA ASP A 185 -23.24 -8.19 8.17
C ASP A 185 -23.57 -6.80 7.61
N PHE A 186 -24.57 -6.71 6.75
CA PHE A 186 -25.10 -5.44 6.28
C PHE A 186 -26.37 -5.05 7.03
N TYR A 187 -26.38 -3.83 7.53
CA TYR A 187 -27.56 -3.19 8.12
C TYR A 187 -27.75 -1.81 7.48
N GLU A 188 -28.90 -1.57 6.86
CA GLU A 188 -29.22 -0.32 6.15
C GLU A 188 -28.08 0.15 5.21
N ASP A 189 -27.64 -0.73 4.32
CA ASP A 189 -26.54 -0.50 3.37
C ASP A 189 -25.16 -0.19 3.99
N ARG A 190 -25.00 -0.41 5.30
CA ARG A 190 -23.72 -0.25 6.00
C ARG A 190 -23.16 -1.61 6.41
N LEU A 191 -21.89 -1.81 6.18
CA LEU A 191 -21.17 -2.94 6.72
C LEU A 191 -20.97 -2.74 8.23
N VAL A 192 -21.48 -3.64 9.02
CA VAL A 192 -21.47 -3.57 10.49
C VAL A 192 -20.83 -4.81 11.09
N VAL A 193 -20.34 -4.67 12.32
CA VAL A 193 -19.83 -5.79 13.13
C VAL A 193 -20.83 -6.04 14.26
N ASN A 194 -21.39 -7.24 14.32
CA ASN A 194 -22.26 -7.66 15.42
C ASN A 194 -21.51 -7.63 16.75
N TYR A 195 -22.23 -7.45 17.85
CA TYR A 195 -21.66 -7.33 19.20
C TYR A 195 -20.67 -8.47 19.55
N GLY A 196 -20.93 -9.68 19.07
CA GLY A 196 -20.01 -10.83 19.25
C GLY A 196 -18.61 -10.66 18.60
N GLY A 197 -18.47 -9.74 17.64
CA GLY A 197 -17.22 -9.38 16.98
C GLY A 197 -16.49 -8.18 17.57
N LEU A 198 -17.10 -7.44 18.51
CA LEU A 198 -16.58 -6.18 19.02
C LEU A 198 -15.11 -6.28 19.48
N LYS A 199 -14.75 -7.32 20.24
CA LYS A 199 -13.39 -7.50 20.72
C LYS A 199 -12.37 -7.78 19.61
N ALA A 200 -12.76 -8.47 18.56
CA ALA A 200 -11.91 -8.70 17.40
C ALA A 200 -11.74 -7.40 16.57
N ALA A 201 -12.80 -6.57 16.48
CA ALA A 201 -12.75 -5.25 15.85
C ALA A 201 -11.81 -4.29 16.62
N GLU A 202 -11.95 -4.19 17.92
CA GLU A 202 -11.02 -3.43 18.79
C GLU A 202 -9.57 -3.90 18.62
N SER A 203 -9.35 -5.23 18.58
CA SER A 203 -8.03 -5.83 18.39
C SER A 203 -7.43 -5.44 17.03
N LEU A 204 -8.19 -5.42 15.96
CA LEU A 204 -7.73 -4.98 14.64
C LEU A 204 -7.26 -3.52 14.67
N LEU A 205 -8.04 -2.62 15.26
CA LEU A 205 -7.70 -1.20 15.37
C LEU A 205 -6.45 -0.98 16.23
N VAL A 206 -6.32 -1.69 17.33
CA VAL A 206 -5.12 -1.66 18.19
C VAL A 206 -3.90 -2.23 17.46
N SER A 207 -4.06 -3.34 16.75
CA SER A 207 -3.00 -3.92 15.92
C SER A 207 -2.51 -2.94 14.87
N ARG A 208 -3.43 -2.24 14.18
CA ARG A 208 -3.08 -1.18 13.22
C ARG A 208 -2.26 -0.06 13.87
N PHE A 209 -2.65 0.39 15.07
CA PHE A 209 -1.90 1.40 15.81
C PHE A 209 -0.47 0.93 16.12
N TRP A 210 -0.32 -0.29 16.64
CA TRP A 210 1.00 -0.83 16.96
C TRP A 210 1.86 -1.07 15.71
N MET A 211 1.29 -1.56 14.63
CA MET A 211 2.00 -1.75 13.36
C MET A 211 2.49 -0.42 12.78
N ASN A 212 1.68 0.64 12.87
CA ASN A 212 2.10 1.98 12.46
C ASN A 212 3.36 2.43 13.20
N THR A 213 3.37 2.33 14.53
CA THR A 213 4.48 2.83 15.34
C THR A 213 5.73 1.95 15.27
N SER A 214 5.56 0.64 15.12
CA SER A 214 6.66 -0.32 15.17
C SER A 214 7.26 -0.63 13.81
N VAL A 215 6.44 -0.74 12.75
CA VAL A 215 6.87 -1.17 11.41
C VAL A 215 6.83 -0.01 10.43
N TYR A 216 5.66 0.59 10.18
CA TYR A 216 5.48 1.53 9.07
C TYR A 216 6.19 2.87 9.29
N TYR A 217 6.32 3.31 10.55
CA TYR A 217 7.07 4.52 10.92
C TYR A 217 8.42 4.23 11.58
N HIS A 218 8.95 3.00 11.41
CA HIS A 218 10.28 2.71 11.94
C HIS A 218 11.33 3.65 11.30
N HIS A 219 12.14 4.31 12.13
CA HIS A 219 13.03 5.38 11.67
C HIS A 219 14.00 4.97 10.55
N VAL A 220 14.52 3.73 10.58
CA VAL A 220 15.42 3.23 9.51
C VAL A 220 14.66 3.09 8.20
N THR A 221 13.44 2.56 8.22
CA THR A 221 12.58 2.46 7.03
C THR A 221 12.33 3.87 6.46
N ARG A 222 11.92 4.82 7.32
CA ARG A 222 11.66 6.20 6.90
C ARG A 222 12.88 6.90 6.30
N ILE A 223 14.08 6.69 6.89
CA ILE A 223 15.33 7.23 6.34
C ILE A 223 15.60 6.65 4.94
N SER A 224 15.46 5.33 4.77
CA SER A 224 15.70 4.67 3.48
C SER A 224 14.71 5.12 2.42
N GLU A 225 13.44 5.29 2.79
CA GLU A 225 12.39 5.83 1.92
C GLU A 225 12.68 7.28 1.50
N ALA A 226 13.11 8.13 2.44
CA ALA A 226 13.47 9.51 2.15
C ALA A 226 14.68 9.60 1.21
N MET A 227 15.71 8.77 1.44
CA MET A 227 16.88 8.68 0.55
C MET A 227 16.47 8.25 -0.86
N CYS A 228 15.62 7.23 -0.97
CA CYS A 228 15.10 6.76 -2.26
C CYS A 228 14.25 7.84 -2.96
N SER A 229 13.33 8.46 -2.25
CA SER A 229 12.50 9.53 -2.80
C SER A 229 13.35 10.69 -3.33
N LYS A 230 14.38 11.09 -2.59
CA LYS A 230 15.31 12.13 -3.01
C LYS A 230 16.08 11.74 -4.27
N ALA A 231 16.56 10.49 -4.36
CA ALA A 231 17.21 9.99 -5.56
C ALA A 231 16.29 10.01 -6.78
N VAL A 232 15.04 9.55 -6.64
CA VAL A 232 14.05 9.55 -7.71
C VAL A 232 13.72 10.98 -8.16
N GLU A 233 13.52 11.91 -7.23
CA GLU A 233 13.29 13.32 -7.57
C GLU A 233 14.44 13.93 -8.33
N TYR A 234 15.69 13.66 -7.90
CA TYR A 234 16.90 14.12 -8.58
C TYR A 234 17.01 13.57 -10.02
N MET A 235 16.73 12.27 -10.20
CA MET A 235 16.68 11.65 -11.54
C MET A 235 15.65 12.31 -12.45
N ILE A 236 14.48 12.66 -11.91
CA ILE A 236 13.42 13.35 -12.68
C ILE A 236 13.88 14.75 -13.08
N GLU A 237 14.47 15.50 -12.18
CA GLU A 237 14.97 16.87 -12.44
C GLU A 237 16.07 16.89 -13.49
N ASN A 238 16.95 15.89 -13.47
CA ASN A 238 18.01 15.72 -14.46
C ASN A 238 17.56 15.00 -15.75
N LYS A 239 16.26 14.70 -15.88
CA LYS A 239 15.68 14.00 -17.04
C LYS A 239 16.22 12.58 -17.27
N GLU A 240 16.73 11.95 -16.23
CA GLU A 240 17.18 10.55 -16.25
C GLU A 240 16.00 9.58 -16.07
N LEU A 241 14.88 10.06 -15.50
CA LEU A 241 13.67 9.28 -15.28
C LEU A 241 12.43 10.08 -15.69
N ASP A 242 11.55 9.48 -16.50
CA ASP A 242 10.25 10.04 -16.81
C ASP A 242 9.25 9.71 -15.69
N PRO A 243 8.73 10.70 -14.95
CA PRO A 243 7.80 10.47 -13.85
C PRO A 243 6.48 9.82 -14.30
N LEU A 244 6.08 9.98 -15.57
CA LEU A 244 4.87 9.36 -16.11
C LEU A 244 4.99 7.84 -16.24
N ARG A 245 6.21 7.31 -16.30
CA ARG A 245 6.48 5.88 -16.36
C ARG A 245 6.50 5.20 -14.99
N LEU A 246 6.71 5.95 -13.90
CA LEU A 246 6.85 5.39 -12.55
C LEU A 246 5.71 4.42 -12.19
N ARG A 247 4.48 4.77 -12.52
CA ARG A 247 3.31 3.94 -12.20
C ARG A 247 3.28 2.59 -12.93
N GLN A 248 4.05 2.46 -14.02
CA GLN A 248 4.15 1.24 -14.83
C GLN A 248 5.35 0.38 -14.45
N MET A 249 6.33 0.96 -13.74
CA MET A 249 7.53 0.28 -13.27
C MET A 249 7.22 -0.63 -12.08
N ASP A 250 8.11 -1.58 -11.86
CA ASP A 250 8.19 -2.34 -10.63
C ASP A 250 9.46 -1.99 -9.83
N ASP A 251 9.69 -2.63 -8.69
CA ASP A 251 10.84 -2.34 -7.83
C ASP A 251 12.15 -2.62 -8.55
N ILE A 252 12.19 -3.65 -9.38
CA ILE A 252 13.40 -4.04 -10.14
C ILE A 252 13.75 -2.96 -11.15
N ASP A 253 12.75 -2.45 -11.87
CA ASP A 253 12.92 -1.36 -12.84
C ASP A 253 13.48 -0.11 -12.18
N LEU A 254 12.90 0.31 -11.06
CA LEU A 254 13.33 1.50 -10.34
C LEU A 254 14.73 1.33 -9.76
N ILE A 255 15.01 0.22 -9.08
CA ILE A 255 16.35 -0.04 -8.50
C ILE A 255 17.40 -0.12 -9.60
N ALA A 256 17.11 -0.74 -10.74
CA ALA A 256 18.02 -0.77 -11.89
C ALA A 256 18.27 0.65 -12.44
N ALA A 257 17.23 1.47 -12.57
CA ALA A 257 17.38 2.86 -13.00
C ALA A 257 18.24 3.66 -12.01
N MET A 258 18.01 3.54 -10.70
CA MET A 258 18.80 4.21 -9.66
C MET A 258 20.26 3.78 -9.66
N ARG A 259 20.57 2.50 -9.88
CA ARG A 259 21.95 1.98 -9.95
C ARG A 259 22.72 2.50 -11.18
N ASN A 260 22.01 2.80 -12.26
CA ASN A 260 22.58 3.38 -13.48
C ASN A 260 22.57 4.91 -13.49
N ALA A 261 21.94 5.55 -12.49
CA ALA A 261 21.89 7.01 -12.39
C ALA A 261 23.27 7.61 -12.12
N THR A 262 23.44 8.85 -12.56
CA THR A 262 24.66 9.63 -12.35
C THR A 262 24.56 10.56 -11.15
N GLY A 263 25.68 11.18 -10.77
CA GLY A 263 25.73 12.19 -9.70
C GLY A 263 25.15 11.70 -8.38
N TYR A 264 24.39 12.56 -7.74
CA TYR A 264 23.85 12.33 -6.40
C TYR A 264 22.86 11.17 -6.31
N ALA A 265 22.02 10.95 -7.32
CA ALA A 265 21.11 9.80 -7.34
C ALA A 265 21.85 8.46 -7.33
N GLY A 266 22.93 8.36 -8.12
CA GLY A 266 23.80 7.18 -8.13
C GLY A 266 24.55 6.99 -6.81
N GLU A 267 24.93 8.08 -6.12
CA GLU A 267 25.50 8.02 -4.77
C GLU A 267 24.50 7.46 -3.76
N LEU A 268 23.28 8.02 -3.71
CA LEU A 268 22.23 7.52 -2.82
C LEU A 268 21.90 6.04 -3.08
N SER A 269 21.87 5.63 -4.35
CA SER A 269 21.67 4.22 -4.71
C SER A 269 22.75 3.31 -4.12
N ARG A 270 24.02 3.69 -4.25
CA ARG A 270 25.14 2.94 -3.66
C ARG A 270 25.09 2.89 -2.13
N LEU A 271 24.68 3.99 -1.49
CA LEU A 271 24.53 4.07 -0.05
C LEU A 271 23.39 3.16 0.43
N LEU A 272 22.26 3.14 -0.27
CA LEU A 272 21.12 2.24 0.01
C LEU A 272 21.52 0.77 -0.16
N ASP A 273 22.16 0.40 -1.27
CA ASP A 273 22.64 -0.96 -1.53
C ASP A 273 23.63 -1.44 -0.45
N ALA A 274 24.53 -0.56 -0.01
CA ALA A 274 25.49 -0.83 1.04
C ALA A 274 24.92 -0.72 2.47
N ARG A 275 23.63 -0.37 2.62
CA ARG A 275 23.00 -0.04 3.91
C ARG A 275 23.76 1.03 4.70
N LYS A 276 24.42 1.97 4.01
CA LYS A 276 25.08 3.15 4.60
C LYS A 276 24.10 4.31 4.65
N LEU A 277 23.08 4.16 5.52
CA LEU A 277 21.97 5.11 5.60
C LEU A 277 22.38 6.40 6.31
N TYR A 278 21.74 7.49 5.94
CA TYR A 278 21.83 8.76 6.65
C TYR A 278 21.48 8.58 8.13
N LYS A 279 21.99 9.45 8.97
CA LYS A 279 21.79 9.40 10.41
C LYS A 279 20.76 10.43 10.83
N ARG A 280 19.87 10.03 11.75
CA ARG A 280 18.93 10.95 12.35
C ARG A 280 19.66 11.94 13.25
N ALA A 281 19.76 13.20 12.81
CA ALA A 281 20.39 14.27 13.56
C ALA A 281 19.41 14.88 14.60
N LEU A 282 18.11 14.99 14.22
CA LEU A 282 17.08 15.52 15.09
C LEU A 282 15.80 14.68 14.98
N TYR A 283 15.14 14.49 16.10
CA TYR A 283 13.77 13.97 16.17
C TYR A 283 12.98 14.81 17.16
N VAL A 284 11.82 15.30 16.73
CA VAL A 284 10.94 16.08 17.58
C VAL A 284 9.52 15.53 17.46
N GLY A 285 8.88 15.32 18.58
CA GLY A 285 7.49 14.87 18.63
C GLY A 285 6.52 15.97 18.21
N LEU A 286 5.37 15.59 17.64
CA LEU A 286 4.33 16.55 17.26
C LEU A 286 3.80 17.34 18.47
N ALA A 287 3.80 16.74 19.64
CA ALA A 287 3.41 17.40 20.89
C ALA A 287 4.32 18.59 21.22
N ASP A 288 5.61 18.49 20.86
CA ASP A 288 6.60 19.52 21.15
C ASP A 288 6.64 20.64 20.10
N THR A 289 6.33 20.32 18.84
CA THR A 289 6.34 21.27 17.71
C THR A 289 4.99 21.90 17.42
N GLY A 290 3.91 21.28 17.90
CA GLY A 290 2.55 21.62 17.55
C GLY A 290 2.20 21.35 16.08
N LYS A 291 0.93 21.57 15.71
CA LYS A 291 0.44 21.34 14.34
C LYS A 291 1.06 22.26 13.28
N SER A 292 1.80 23.30 13.68
CA SER A 292 2.44 24.24 12.76
C SER A 292 3.49 23.58 11.87
N VAL A 293 4.20 22.58 12.36
CA VAL A 293 5.21 21.83 11.59
C VAL A 293 4.58 21.15 10.35
N LEU A 294 3.32 20.76 10.42
CA LEU A 294 2.63 20.10 9.32
C LEU A 294 2.47 20.99 8.07
N ARG A 295 2.50 22.34 8.27
CA ARG A 295 2.45 23.32 7.16
C ARG A 295 3.72 23.32 6.31
N HIS A 296 4.80 22.75 6.81
CA HIS A 296 6.07 22.67 6.10
C HIS A 296 6.16 21.46 5.14
N ARG A 297 5.20 20.54 5.17
CA ARG A 297 5.16 19.39 4.26
C ARG A 297 5.24 19.76 2.79
N ASP A 298 4.51 20.81 2.40
CA ASP A 298 4.49 21.26 1.00
C ASP A 298 5.74 22.06 0.62
N ARG A 299 6.65 22.32 1.59
CA ARG A 299 7.85 23.13 1.44
C ARG A 299 9.11 22.43 1.96
N ILE A 300 9.12 21.10 2.01
CA ILE A 300 10.23 20.32 2.61
C ILE A 300 11.56 20.74 2.02
N ARG A 301 11.69 20.86 0.70
CA ARG A 301 12.96 21.27 0.04
C ARG A 301 13.47 22.65 0.49
N ARG A 302 12.56 23.57 0.74
CA ARG A 302 12.94 24.89 1.26
C ARG A 302 13.47 24.77 2.69
N VAL A 303 12.85 23.94 3.52
CA VAL A 303 13.29 23.69 4.90
C VAL A 303 14.65 22.97 4.89
N GLU A 304 14.84 21.96 4.02
CA GLU A 304 16.13 21.30 3.84
C GLU A 304 17.24 22.28 3.51
N LYS A 305 16.99 23.18 2.56
CA LYS A 305 17.94 24.22 2.18
C LYS A 305 18.24 25.20 3.31
N GLU A 306 17.22 25.70 4.01
CA GLU A 306 17.40 26.60 5.17
C GLU A 306 18.25 25.93 6.26
N ILE A 307 18.05 24.63 6.53
CA ILE A 307 18.86 23.86 7.49
C ILE A 307 20.29 23.68 6.98
N ALA A 308 20.47 23.35 5.70
CA ALA A 308 21.77 23.15 5.08
C ALA A 308 22.61 24.44 5.11
N ASP A 309 22.00 25.58 4.74
CA ASP A 309 22.62 26.91 4.81
C ASP A 309 23.10 27.25 6.22
N MET A 310 22.24 26.96 7.24
CA MET A 310 22.60 27.20 8.64
C MET A 310 23.70 26.26 9.15
N ALA A 311 23.76 25.03 8.64
CA ALA A 311 24.74 24.03 9.04
C ALA A 311 26.07 24.12 8.25
N GLY A 312 26.11 24.91 7.18
CA GLY A 312 27.28 25.03 6.29
C GLY A 312 27.56 23.76 5.50
N VAL A 313 26.51 23.00 5.12
CA VAL A 313 26.57 21.79 4.29
C VAL A 313 25.77 21.99 3.01
N GLU A 314 25.99 21.14 2.01
CA GLU A 314 25.18 21.14 0.80
C GLU A 314 23.76 20.61 1.10
N ASP A 315 22.74 21.20 0.46
CA ASP A 315 21.33 20.87 0.69
C ASP A 315 20.98 19.43 0.30
N GLU A 316 21.77 18.80 -0.54
CA GLU A 316 21.67 17.40 -0.90
C GLU A 316 21.87 16.46 0.30
N TYR A 317 22.66 16.85 1.30
CA TYR A 317 22.95 16.03 2.49
C TYR A 317 21.96 16.21 3.64
N VAL A 318 20.93 17.05 3.46
CA VAL A 318 19.89 17.27 4.45
C VAL A 318 18.59 16.64 3.95
N LEU A 319 18.00 15.76 4.76
CA LEU A 319 16.69 15.18 4.51
C LEU A 319 15.76 15.49 5.67
N VAL A 320 14.59 16.03 5.35
CA VAL A 320 13.52 16.32 6.29
C VAL A 320 12.35 15.39 6.03
N ASP A 321 11.95 14.65 7.03
CA ASP A 321 10.79 13.76 6.96
C ASP A 321 9.68 14.24 7.90
N ILE A 322 8.52 14.58 7.35
CA ILE A 322 7.32 14.96 8.09
C ILE A 322 6.21 13.96 7.70
N PRO A 323 6.08 12.84 8.40
CA PRO A 323 5.13 11.79 8.05
C PRO A 323 3.68 12.29 8.12
N LYS A 324 2.81 11.74 7.26
CA LYS A 324 1.37 11.92 7.43
C LYS A 324 0.97 11.22 8.72
N MET A 325 0.28 11.93 9.60
CA MET A 325 -0.32 11.29 10.77
C MET A 325 -1.32 10.23 10.27
N PRO A 326 -1.31 9.01 10.80
CA PRO A 326 -2.42 8.10 10.57
C PRO A 326 -3.67 8.80 11.09
N GLU A 327 -4.66 8.94 10.23
CA GLU A 327 -5.98 9.40 10.66
C GLU A 327 -6.52 8.33 11.62
N MET A 328 -6.47 8.60 12.90
CA MET A 328 -7.28 7.89 13.87
C MET A 328 -8.71 8.42 13.68
N LEU A 329 -9.45 7.75 12.79
CA LEU A 329 -10.87 8.02 12.68
C LEU A 329 -11.51 7.53 13.99
N GLU A 330 -12.17 8.45 14.68
CA GLU A 330 -13.03 8.11 15.81
C GLU A 330 -14.09 7.12 15.30
N MET A 331 -14.20 5.97 15.98
CA MET A 331 -15.35 5.08 15.76
C MET A 331 -16.62 5.86 16.07
N ARG A 332 -17.40 6.17 15.07
CA ARG A 332 -18.73 6.77 15.19
C ARG A 332 -19.79 5.71 15.20
#